data_62d20741f39f7eba40127da5ac0c2a58
#
_entry.id   62d20741f39f7eba40127da5ac0c2a58
#
_cell.length_a   1.000
_cell.length_b   1.000
_cell.length_c   1.000
_cell.angle_alpha   90.00
_cell.angle_beta   90.00
_cell.angle_gamma   90.00
#
_symmetry.space_group_name_H-M   'P 1'
#
loop_
_entity.id
_entity.type
_entity.pdbx_description
1 polymer ?
#
loop_
_entity_poly.entity_id
_entity_poly.type
_entity_poly.pdbx_seq_one_letter_code
_entity_poly.pdbx_strand_id
1 'polypeptide(L)'
;MSKEIIVERGTKTVYREGSKIVKQFKAGYPKSAVIKEAFNHALAEESGLNVPALLEVKNTGEGWALVIEAVEGKTMAQLMAEQPENLEELMEQFVEIQSDIYRHTCKQMGRLKDKLNAQISSLRDELDASTRYELHVRLENMKPHTKITHGDFNPTNVLIGADGKVYILDWAHAAIGNASADAAMTYLQFALGRS
;
A
#
# COMPACT_ATOMS: atom_id res chain seq x y z
N MET A 1 -22.87 16.96 5.18
CA MET A 1 -22.66 16.20 3.93
C MET A 1 -22.88 14.73 4.24
N SER A 2 -23.49 13.96 3.34
CA SER A 2 -23.69 12.52 3.55
C SER A 2 -22.35 11.80 3.45
N LYS A 3 -22.07 10.88 4.38
CA LYS A 3 -20.92 9.98 4.31
C LYS A 3 -21.32 8.76 3.45
N GLU A 4 -20.60 8.52 2.39
CA GLU A 4 -20.75 7.32 1.55
C GLU A 4 -19.66 6.32 1.93
N ILE A 5 -20.05 5.20 2.56
CA ILE A 5 -19.10 4.17 2.99
C ILE A 5 -18.63 3.38 1.76
N ILE A 6 -17.31 3.35 1.53
CA ILE A 6 -16.65 2.60 0.47
C ILE A 6 -16.22 1.22 0.99
N VAL A 7 -15.55 1.20 2.16
CA VAL A 7 -15.05 -0.04 2.78
C VAL A 7 -15.14 0.08 4.29
N GLU A 8 -15.62 -0.99 4.94
CA GLU A 8 -15.55 -1.16 6.38
C GLU A 8 -14.75 -2.42 6.72
N ARG A 9 -13.70 -2.24 7.54
CA ARG A 9 -12.84 -3.34 8.03
C ARG A 9 -12.73 -3.28 9.55
N GLY A 10 -12.20 -4.35 10.18
CA GLY A 10 -12.10 -4.45 11.63
C GLY A 10 -11.42 -3.25 12.32
N THR A 11 -10.43 -2.62 11.70
CA THR A 11 -9.63 -1.53 12.28
C THR A 11 -9.90 -0.15 11.69
N LYS A 12 -10.57 -0.04 10.54
CA LYS A 12 -10.78 1.21 9.81
C LYS A 12 -12.05 1.20 8.97
N THR A 13 -12.61 2.38 8.76
CA THR A 13 -13.68 2.65 7.79
C THR A 13 -13.19 3.67 6.78
N VAL A 14 -13.37 3.40 5.50
CA VAL A 14 -13.07 4.33 4.41
C VAL A 14 -14.38 4.83 3.85
N TYR A 15 -14.55 6.14 3.80
CA TYR A 15 -15.76 6.76 3.26
C TYR A 15 -15.43 8.01 2.45
N ARG A 16 -16.36 8.33 1.55
CA ARG A 16 -16.32 9.58 0.78
C ARG A 16 -17.15 10.65 1.48
N GLU A 17 -16.61 11.85 1.51
CA GLU A 17 -17.27 13.06 2.00
C GLU A 17 -17.00 14.21 1.01
N GLY A 18 -17.89 14.41 0.05
CA GLY A 18 -17.71 15.38 -1.05
C GLY A 18 -16.49 15.07 -1.90
N SER A 19 -15.55 15.99 -2.00
CA SER A 19 -14.29 15.84 -2.75
C SER A 19 -13.15 15.17 -1.95
N LYS A 20 -13.47 14.49 -0.84
CA LYS A 20 -12.49 13.88 0.06
C LYS A 20 -12.78 12.41 0.29
N ILE A 21 -11.72 11.62 0.39
CA ILE A 21 -11.75 10.28 0.94
C ILE A 21 -11.19 10.34 2.36
N VAL A 22 -11.91 9.81 3.31
CA VAL A 22 -11.54 9.76 4.73
C VAL A 22 -11.32 8.31 5.13
N LYS A 23 -10.10 7.99 5.53
CA LYS A 23 -9.72 6.72 6.14
C LYS A 23 -9.74 6.92 7.66
N GLN A 24 -10.87 6.61 8.28
CA GLN A 24 -11.11 6.72 9.71
C GLN A 24 -10.62 5.47 10.41
N PHE A 25 -9.65 5.58 11.29
CA PHE A 25 -9.18 4.48 12.14
C PHE A 25 -9.99 4.44 13.43
N LYS A 26 -10.28 3.23 13.92
CA LYS A 26 -11.03 3.03 15.17
C LYS A 26 -10.23 3.49 16.39
N ALA A 27 -10.94 3.82 17.46
CA ALA A 27 -10.34 4.13 18.74
C ALA A 27 -9.35 3.04 19.18
N GLY A 28 -8.19 3.45 19.70
CA GLY A 28 -7.10 2.53 20.09
C GLY A 28 -6.15 2.13 18.95
N TYR A 29 -6.44 2.46 17.68
CA TYR A 29 -5.46 2.25 16.61
C TYR A 29 -4.25 3.16 16.82
N PRO A 30 -2.99 2.67 16.70
CA PRO A 30 -1.81 3.44 17.03
C PRO A 30 -1.67 4.72 16.19
N LYS A 31 -1.60 5.87 16.85
CA LYS A 31 -1.37 7.17 16.20
C LYS A 31 -0.14 7.14 15.29
N SER A 32 0.94 6.52 15.78
CA SER A 32 2.20 6.40 15.03
C SER A 32 2.04 5.64 13.70
N ALA A 33 1.14 4.65 13.64
CA ALA A 33 0.87 3.91 12.42
C ALA A 33 0.12 4.79 11.39
N VAL A 34 -0.85 5.60 11.84
CA VAL A 34 -1.57 6.56 10.97
C VAL A 34 -0.63 7.62 10.43
N ILE A 35 0.22 8.19 11.28
CA ILE A 35 1.21 9.20 10.87
C ILE A 35 2.24 8.59 9.91
N LYS A 36 2.67 7.35 10.15
CA LYS A 36 3.59 6.64 9.25
C LYS A 36 2.97 6.40 7.88
N GLU A 37 1.69 6.03 7.81
CA GLU A 37 0.98 5.86 6.55
C GLU A 37 0.89 7.20 5.79
N ALA A 38 0.51 8.29 6.47
CA ALA A 38 0.49 9.62 5.90
C ALA A 38 1.86 10.07 5.41
N PHE A 39 2.91 9.80 6.18
CA PHE A 39 4.28 10.13 5.82
C PHE A 39 4.74 9.35 4.57
N ASN A 40 4.49 8.04 4.51
CA ASN A 40 4.79 7.25 3.32
C ASN A 40 4.03 7.74 2.09
N HIS A 41 2.75 8.13 2.26
CA HIS A 41 1.92 8.68 1.20
C HIS A 41 2.51 9.99 0.65
N ALA A 42 2.88 10.92 1.53
CA ALA A 42 3.53 12.17 1.16
C ALA A 42 4.87 11.92 0.44
N LEU A 43 5.67 10.97 0.90
CA LEU A 43 6.94 10.61 0.25
C LEU A 43 6.73 9.98 -1.15
N ALA A 44 5.66 9.21 -1.34
CA ALA A 44 5.29 8.68 -2.65
C ALA A 44 4.93 9.81 -3.62
N GLU A 45 4.13 10.79 -3.16
CA GLU A 45 3.78 12.00 -3.90
C GLU A 45 5.04 12.81 -4.27
N GLU A 46 5.90 13.11 -3.30
CA GLU A 46 7.15 13.85 -3.50
C GLU A 46 8.16 13.14 -4.42
N SER A 47 8.09 11.82 -4.52
CA SER A 47 8.94 11.05 -5.43
C SER A 47 8.48 11.05 -6.89
N GLY A 48 7.35 11.73 -7.18
CA GLY A 48 6.76 11.85 -8.52
C GLY A 48 5.81 10.72 -8.90
N LEU A 49 5.46 9.84 -7.96
CA LEU A 49 4.38 8.89 -8.17
C LEU A 49 3.02 9.59 -8.14
N ASN A 50 2.12 9.17 -9.02
CA ASN A 50 0.80 9.75 -9.07
C ASN A 50 -0.08 9.10 -7.98
N VAL A 51 -0.38 9.88 -6.97
CA VAL A 51 -1.19 9.51 -5.80
C VAL A 51 -2.24 10.60 -5.55
N PRO A 52 -3.41 10.27 -4.98
CA PRO A 52 -4.34 11.34 -4.55
C PRO A 52 -3.67 12.24 -3.52
N ALA A 53 -3.86 13.56 -3.62
CA ALA A 53 -3.20 14.51 -2.73
C ALA A 53 -3.52 14.24 -1.25
N LEU A 54 -2.48 14.25 -0.39
CA LEU A 54 -2.66 14.17 1.06
C LEU A 54 -3.17 15.53 1.57
N LEU A 55 -4.36 15.56 2.19
CA LEU A 55 -5.00 16.81 2.62
C LEU A 55 -4.86 17.06 4.12
N GLU A 56 -5.07 16.01 4.96
CA GLU A 56 -5.13 16.19 6.39
C GLU A 56 -4.87 14.89 7.16
N VAL A 57 -4.25 15.01 8.32
CA VAL A 57 -4.25 13.97 9.35
C VAL A 57 -4.84 14.58 10.61
N LYS A 58 -5.96 14.02 11.11
CA LYS A 58 -6.67 14.61 12.25
C LYS A 58 -7.15 13.58 13.27
N ASN A 59 -7.39 14.06 14.48
CA ASN A 59 -8.16 13.34 15.50
C ASN A 59 -9.61 13.76 15.41
N THR A 60 -10.52 12.81 15.25
CA THR A 60 -11.96 13.05 15.09
C THR A 60 -12.76 12.88 16.39
N GLY A 61 -12.11 12.50 17.50
CA GLY A 61 -12.79 12.08 18.73
C GLY A 61 -13.15 10.58 18.73
N GLU A 62 -13.36 9.99 17.56
CA GLU A 62 -13.59 8.54 17.37
C GLU A 62 -12.27 7.79 17.09
N GLY A 63 -11.18 8.52 16.88
CA GLY A 63 -9.86 8.01 16.53
C GLY A 63 -9.15 8.94 15.56
N TRP A 64 -8.07 8.48 14.97
CA TRP A 64 -7.32 9.22 13.97
C TRP A 64 -7.90 9.00 12.57
N ALA A 65 -7.82 10.01 11.74
CA ALA A 65 -8.21 9.93 10.34
C ALA A 65 -7.12 10.46 9.42
N LEU A 66 -6.94 9.80 8.29
CA LEU A 66 -6.16 10.25 7.14
C LEU A 66 -7.16 10.70 6.07
N VAL A 67 -6.98 11.92 5.55
CA VAL A 67 -7.85 12.51 4.53
C VAL A 67 -7.03 12.77 3.28
N ILE A 68 -7.50 12.26 2.17
CA ILE A 68 -6.92 12.44 0.85
C ILE A 68 -7.96 12.99 -0.13
N GLU A 69 -7.51 13.48 -1.25
CA GLU A 69 -8.36 13.88 -2.36
C GLU A 69 -9.21 12.71 -2.87
N ALA A 70 -10.47 12.96 -3.21
CA ALA A 70 -11.31 12.00 -3.89
C ALA A 70 -11.10 12.11 -5.40
N VAL A 71 -10.44 11.12 -5.98
CA VAL A 71 -10.27 10.98 -7.42
C VAL A 71 -11.45 10.18 -7.97
N GLU A 72 -12.11 10.74 -9.01
CA GLU A 72 -13.16 10.03 -9.74
C GLU A 72 -12.52 8.97 -10.64
N GLY A 73 -13.05 7.75 -10.62
CA GLY A 73 -12.51 6.65 -11.42
C GLY A 73 -12.97 5.30 -10.95
N LYS A 74 -12.36 4.26 -11.50
CA LYS A 74 -12.59 2.86 -11.11
C LYS A 74 -11.30 2.21 -10.68
N THR A 75 -11.34 1.37 -9.69
CA THR A 75 -10.19 0.54 -9.36
C THR A 75 -9.93 -0.50 -10.44
N MET A 76 -8.69 -0.92 -10.58
CA MET A 76 -8.32 -2.01 -11.49
C MET A 76 -9.13 -3.28 -11.20
N ALA A 77 -9.40 -3.57 -9.91
CA ALA A 77 -10.25 -4.69 -9.52
C ALA A 77 -11.69 -4.56 -10.06
N GLN A 78 -12.27 -3.36 -10.05
CA GLN A 78 -13.58 -3.11 -10.64
C GLN A 78 -13.56 -3.29 -12.16
N LEU A 79 -12.53 -2.77 -12.84
CA LEU A 79 -12.38 -2.93 -14.28
C LEU A 79 -12.23 -4.40 -14.67
N MET A 80 -11.40 -5.18 -13.96
CA MET A 80 -11.24 -6.62 -14.18
C MET A 80 -12.55 -7.40 -13.98
N ALA A 81 -13.36 -6.99 -13.01
CA ALA A 81 -14.67 -7.63 -12.77
C ALA A 81 -15.74 -7.25 -13.83
N GLU A 82 -15.70 -6.01 -14.31
CA GLU A 82 -16.65 -5.51 -15.32
C GLU A 82 -16.30 -5.92 -16.75
N GLN A 83 -15.02 -6.20 -17.02
CA GLN A 83 -14.48 -6.49 -18.36
C GLN A 83 -13.62 -7.77 -18.34
N PRO A 84 -14.21 -8.92 -18.00
CA PRO A 84 -13.44 -10.19 -17.91
C PRO A 84 -12.83 -10.61 -19.25
N GLU A 85 -13.38 -10.14 -20.39
CA GLU A 85 -12.82 -10.36 -21.72
C GLU A 85 -11.49 -9.65 -21.94
N ASN A 86 -11.21 -8.57 -21.19
CA ASN A 86 -10.00 -7.76 -21.28
C ASN A 86 -9.01 -8.08 -20.14
N LEU A 87 -9.21 -9.18 -19.40
CA LEU A 87 -8.44 -9.49 -18.19
C LEU A 87 -6.93 -9.55 -18.45
N GLU A 88 -6.51 -10.13 -19.58
CA GLU A 88 -5.10 -10.25 -19.96
C GLU A 88 -4.45 -8.87 -20.14
N GLU A 89 -5.08 -7.97 -20.89
CA GLU A 89 -4.61 -6.60 -21.11
C GLU A 89 -4.55 -5.80 -19.80
N LEU A 90 -5.59 -5.93 -18.94
CA LEU A 90 -5.63 -5.28 -17.63
C LEU A 90 -4.54 -5.82 -16.70
N MET A 91 -4.21 -7.11 -16.77
CA MET A 91 -3.10 -7.69 -16.00
C MET A 91 -1.74 -7.23 -16.53
N GLU A 92 -1.53 -7.11 -17.82
CA GLU A 92 -0.31 -6.52 -18.39
C GLU A 92 -0.14 -5.09 -17.90
N GLN A 93 -1.18 -4.26 -18.00
CA GLN A 93 -1.18 -2.89 -17.49
C GLN A 93 -0.89 -2.84 -15.99
N PHE A 94 -1.47 -3.73 -15.19
CA PHE A 94 -1.21 -3.82 -13.76
C PHE A 94 0.26 -4.08 -13.45
N VAL A 95 0.91 -5.01 -14.16
CA VAL A 95 2.34 -5.33 -14.01
C VAL A 95 3.22 -4.16 -14.47
N GLU A 96 2.84 -3.45 -15.53
CA GLU A 96 3.55 -2.26 -15.99
C GLU A 96 3.52 -1.14 -14.94
N ILE A 97 2.35 -0.89 -14.34
CA ILE A 97 2.20 0.09 -13.25
C ILE A 97 3.09 -0.29 -12.06
N GLN A 98 3.12 -1.55 -11.66
CA GLN A 98 4.02 -2.01 -10.59
C GLN A 98 5.49 -1.79 -10.95
N SER A 99 5.86 -2.07 -12.20
CA SER A 99 7.21 -1.89 -12.71
C SER A 99 7.62 -0.40 -12.73
N ASP A 100 6.66 0.49 -12.96
CA ASP A 100 6.90 1.93 -12.95
C ASP A 100 7.23 2.44 -11.54
N ILE A 101 6.55 1.95 -10.50
CA ILE A 101 6.88 2.27 -9.09
C ILE A 101 8.37 2.01 -8.82
N TYR A 102 8.94 0.94 -9.38
CA TYR A 102 10.34 0.58 -9.16
C TYR A 102 11.36 1.47 -9.88
N ARG A 103 10.92 2.43 -10.68
CA ARG A 103 11.80 3.47 -11.25
C ARG A 103 12.05 4.60 -10.26
N HIS A 104 11.24 4.70 -9.21
CA HIS A 104 11.33 5.74 -8.20
C HIS A 104 12.19 5.30 -7.01
N THR A 105 12.80 6.29 -6.34
CA THR A 105 13.63 6.10 -5.14
C THR A 105 13.30 7.17 -4.10
N CYS A 106 13.38 6.83 -2.82
CA CYS A 106 13.17 7.79 -1.74
C CYS A 106 14.10 7.47 -0.56
N LYS A 107 14.92 8.45 -0.14
CA LYS A 107 15.88 8.23 0.96
C LYS A 107 15.25 8.25 2.35
N GLN A 108 14.12 8.95 2.52
CA GLN A 108 13.44 9.13 3.80
C GLN A 108 12.51 7.97 4.15
N MET A 109 12.11 7.16 3.16
CA MET A 109 11.25 6.00 3.38
C MET A 109 12.00 4.90 4.13
N GLY A 110 11.31 4.22 5.04
CA GLY A 110 11.88 3.11 5.81
C GLY A 110 12.35 1.95 4.92
N ARG A 111 13.35 1.19 5.36
CA ARG A 111 13.90 0.09 4.57
C ARG A 111 13.06 -1.19 4.70
N LEU A 112 12.78 -1.84 3.58
CA LEU A 112 12.08 -3.13 3.53
C LEU A 112 12.82 -4.20 4.35
N LYS A 113 14.17 -4.20 4.30
CA LYS A 113 15.02 -5.14 5.05
C LYS A 113 14.79 -5.02 6.56
N ASP A 114 14.70 -3.80 7.09
CA ASP A 114 14.46 -3.55 8.52
C ASP A 114 13.04 -4.01 8.91
N LYS A 115 12.04 -3.78 8.05
CA LYS A 115 10.68 -4.27 8.24
C LYS A 115 10.63 -5.80 8.27
N LEU A 116 11.28 -6.48 7.34
CA LEU A 116 11.33 -7.94 7.28
C LEU A 116 12.08 -8.52 8.49
N ASN A 117 13.19 -7.91 8.92
CA ASN A 117 13.90 -8.31 10.15
C ASN A 117 13.01 -8.23 11.39
N ALA A 118 12.23 -7.15 11.53
CA ALA A 118 11.29 -7.01 12.63
C ALA A 118 10.18 -8.07 12.56
N GLN A 119 9.66 -8.38 11.38
CA GLN A 119 8.65 -9.42 11.17
C GLN A 119 9.18 -10.81 11.54
N ILE A 120 10.38 -11.19 11.05
CA ILE A 120 11.03 -12.47 11.42
C ILE A 120 11.21 -12.56 12.93
N SER A 121 11.65 -11.47 13.58
CA SER A 121 11.83 -11.42 15.02
C SER A 121 10.52 -11.58 15.81
N SER A 122 9.38 -11.15 15.26
CA SER A 122 8.07 -11.27 15.90
C SER A 122 7.50 -12.69 15.87
N LEU A 123 7.96 -13.54 14.94
CA LEU A 123 7.49 -14.93 14.76
C LEU A 123 8.12 -15.94 15.73
N ARG A 124 8.35 -15.51 16.98
CA ARG A 124 9.03 -16.36 17.99
C ARG A 124 8.18 -17.55 18.45
N ASP A 125 6.87 -17.41 18.35
CA ASP A 125 5.94 -18.44 18.80
C ASP A 125 5.57 -19.43 17.67
N GLU A 126 5.82 -19.04 16.40
CA GLU A 126 5.52 -19.82 15.19
C GLU A 126 6.78 -20.50 14.61
N LEU A 127 7.95 -19.88 14.78
CA LEU A 127 9.21 -20.36 14.23
C LEU A 127 10.25 -20.57 15.33
N ASP A 128 10.96 -21.69 15.27
CA ASP A 128 12.09 -21.97 16.17
C ASP A 128 13.26 -20.99 15.96
N ALA A 129 14.17 -20.92 16.93
CA ALA A 129 15.28 -19.98 16.93
C ALA A 129 16.25 -20.20 15.75
N SER A 130 16.47 -21.47 15.37
CA SER A 130 17.39 -21.82 14.26
C SER A 130 16.84 -21.33 12.93
N THR A 131 15.55 -21.59 12.68
CA THR A 131 14.85 -21.12 11.46
C THR A 131 14.86 -19.59 11.38
N ARG A 132 14.56 -18.88 12.48
CA ARG A 132 14.61 -17.40 12.49
C ARG A 132 16.03 -16.88 12.25
N TYR A 133 17.04 -17.51 12.86
CA TYR A 133 18.44 -17.13 12.62
C TYR A 133 18.83 -17.31 11.14
N GLU A 134 18.46 -18.43 10.53
CA GLU A 134 18.71 -18.68 9.11
C GLU A 134 18.05 -17.63 8.21
N LEU A 135 16.78 -17.27 8.50
CA LEU A 135 16.07 -16.24 7.77
C LEU A 135 16.73 -14.86 7.90
N HIS A 136 17.20 -14.49 9.11
CA HIS A 136 17.96 -13.25 9.31
C HIS A 136 19.26 -13.25 8.52
N VAL A 137 20.02 -14.34 8.53
CA VAL A 137 21.28 -14.47 7.77
C VAL A 137 21.01 -14.36 6.26
N ARG A 138 20.00 -15.03 5.75
CA ARG A 138 19.59 -14.93 4.33
C ARG A 138 19.22 -13.50 3.96
N LEU A 139 18.42 -12.84 4.78
CA LEU A 139 18.00 -11.46 4.57
C LEU A 139 19.20 -10.50 4.62
N GLU A 140 20.15 -10.71 5.57
CA GLU A 140 21.34 -9.86 5.68
C GLU A 140 22.24 -9.97 4.46
N ASN A 141 22.38 -11.15 3.88
CA ASN A 141 23.17 -11.39 2.68
C ASN A 141 22.54 -10.86 1.37
N MET A 142 21.27 -10.44 1.38
CA MET A 142 20.66 -9.81 0.23
C MET A 142 21.28 -8.44 -0.03
N LYS A 143 21.57 -8.12 -1.30
CA LYS A 143 22.10 -6.81 -1.67
C LYS A 143 21.12 -5.69 -1.29
N PRO A 144 21.61 -4.54 -0.81
CA PRO A 144 20.75 -3.39 -0.55
C PRO A 144 20.21 -2.84 -1.87
N HIS A 145 18.95 -2.44 -1.84
CA HIS A 145 18.27 -1.77 -2.95
C HIS A 145 17.54 -0.53 -2.43
N THR A 146 17.33 0.45 -3.30
CA THR A 146 16.75 1.77 -2.97
C THR A 146 15.48 2.06 -3.75
N LYS A 147 14.90 1.07 -4.39
CA LYS A 147 13.64 1.22 -5.12
C LYS A 147 12.49 1.41 -4.15
N ILE A 148 11.53 2.28 -4.49
CA ILE A 148 10.27 2.32 -3.76
C ILE A 148 9.54 1.00 -4.02
N THR A 149 9.03 0.40 -2.95
CA THR A 149 8.18 -0.79 -2.94
C THR A 149 6.86 -0.43 -2.27
N HIS A 150 5.76 -0.93 -2.79
CA HIS A 150 4.43 -0.65 -2.24
C HIS A 150 4.12 -1.51 -1.00
N GLY A 151 4.47 -2.80 -1.06
CA GLY A 151 4.31 -3.76 0.02
C GLY A 151 2.88 -4.30 0.20
N ASP A 152 1.92 -3.81 -0.59
CA ASP A 152 0.53 -4.29 -0.68
C ASP A 152 -0.06 -3.95 -2.06
N PHE A 153 0.72 -4.19 -3.13
CA PHE A 153 0.29 -3.85 -4.49
C PHE A 153 -0.69 -4.89 -5.00
N ASN A 154 -1.94 -4.48 -5.15
CA ASN A 154 -3.04 -5.32 -5.63
C ASN A 154 -4.05 -4.48 -6.44
N PRO A 155 -4.96 -5.08 -7.23
CA PRO A 155 -5.86 -4.34 -8.12
C PRO A 155 -6.82 -3.38 -7.40
N THR A 156 -7.10 -3.55 -6.11
CA THR A 156 -7.93 -2.60 -5.35
C THR A 156 -7.18 -1.32 -4.98
N ASN A 157 -5.85 -1.33 -5.04
CA ASN A 157 -4.97 -0.20 -4.73
C ASN A 157 -4.49 0.54 -5.99
N VAL A 158 -5.00 0.19 -7.16
CA VAL A 158 -4.75 0.89 -8.43
C VAL A 158 -6.06 1.50 -8.90
N LEU A 159 -6.13 2.82 -9.03
CA LEU A 159 -7.30 3.56 -9.50
C LEU A 159 -7.00 4.15 -10.88
N ILE A 160 -7.85 3.85 -11.84
CA ILE A 160 -7.85 4.49 -13.16
C ILE A 160 -8.80 5.68 -13.08
N GLY A 161 -8.24 6.87 -13.08
CA GLY A 161 -9.00 8.11 -12.98
C GLY A 161 -9.84 8.40 -14.23
N ALA A 162 -10.93 9.13 -14.07
CA ALA A 162 -11.74 9.63 -15.18
C ALA A 162 -10.96 10.59 -16.11
N ASP A 163 -9.83 11.12 -15.62
CA ASP A 163 -8.87 11.91 -16.38
C ASP A 163 -7.87 11.06 -17.19
N GLY A 164 -8.02 9.75 -17.16
CA GLY A 164 -7.14 8.78 -17.82
C GLY A 164 -5.81 8.51 -17.10
N LYS A 165 -5.57 9.11 -15.94
CA LYS A 165 -4.37 8.87 -15.16
C LYS A 165 -4.52 7.68 -14.23
N VAL A 166 -3.39 7.05 -13.92
CA VAL A 166 -3.31 5.99 -12.91
C VAL A 166 -2.94 6.61 -11.57
N TYR A 167 -3.69 6.28 -10.53
CA TYR A 167 -3.41 6.68 -9.15
C TYR A 167 -3.16 5.44 -8.30
N ILE A 168 -2.12 5.49 -7.47
CA ILE A 168 -1.76 4.37 -6.58
C ILE A 168 -2.17 4.73 -5.16
N LEU A 169 -2.91 3.82 -4.52
CA LEU A 169 -3.56 4.01 -3.23
C LEU A 169 -2.90 3.18 -2.13
N ASP A 170 -3.12 3.53 -0.86
CA ASP A 170 -2.78 2.75 0.36
C ASP A 170 -1.28 2.46 0.55
N TRP A 171 -0.49 3.49 0.82
CA TRP A 171 0.95 3.45 1.04
C TRP A 171 1.37 3.02 2.46
N ALA A 172 0.47 2.42 3.26
CA ALA A 172 0.75 2.01 4.64
C ALA A 172 1.96 1.09 4.78
N HIS A 173 2.20 0.26 3.76
CA HIS A 173 3.24 -0.76 3.76
C HIS A 173 4.50 -0.39 2.98
N ALA A 174 4.54 0.80 2.41
CA ALA A 174 5.64 1.25 1.58
C ALA A 174 7.00 1.25 2.29
N ALA A 175 8.03 0.96 1.53
CA ALA A 175 9.42 0.91 1.98
C ALA A 175 10.37 1.10 0.79
N ILE A 176 11.65 1.36 1.05
CA ILE A 176 12.68 1.20 0.01
C ILE A 176 13.30 -0.19 0.11
N GLY A 177 13.48 -0.84 -1.04
CA GLY A 177 14.02 -2.18 -1.04
C GLY A 177 14.18 -2.80 -2.42
N ASN A 178 14.14 -4.13 -2.44
CA ASN A 178 14.24 -4.91 -3.67
C ASN A 178 12.88 -5.03 -4.35
N ALA A 179 12.80 -4.56 -5.59
CA ALA A 179 11.60 -4.69 -6.44
C ALA A 179 11.11 -6.15 -6.55
N SER A 180 12.03 -7.11 -6.67
CA SER A 180 11.64 -8.54 -6.76
C SER A 180 10.95 -9.04 -5.49
N ALA A 181 11.27 -8.48 -4.31
CA ALA A 181 10.59 -8.85 -3.06
C ALA A 181 9.15 -8.32 -3.03
N ASP A 182 8.93 -7.11 -3.57
CA ASP A 182 7.59 -6.53 -3.70
C ASP A 182 6.74 -7.27 -4.74
N ALA A 183 7.31 -7.58 -5.90
CA ALA A 183 6.65 -8.40 -6.92
C ALA A 183 6.29 -9.81 -6.41
N ALA A 184 7.19 -10.43 -5.61
CA ALA A 184 6.92 -11.70 -4.96
C ALA A 184 5.76 -11.60 -3.96
N MET A 185 5.65 -10.49 -3.21
CA MET A 185 4.53 -10.26 -2.30
C MET A 185 3.21 -10.15 -3.08
N THR A 186 3.17 -9.40 -4.17
CA THR A 186 2.02 -9.32 -5.08
C THR A 186 1.65 -10.71 -5.61
N TYR A 187 2.62 -11.47 -6.11
CA TYR A 187 2.38 -12.85 -6.58
C TYR A 187 1.77 -13.73 -5.50
N LEU A 188 2.30 -13.68 -4.26
CA LEU A 188 1.77 -14.47 -3.16
C LEU A 188 0.34 -14.07 -2.77
N GLN A 189 -0.04 -12.79 -2.88
CA GLN A 189 -1.41 -12.34 -2.64
C GLN A 189 -2.38 -12.99 -3.64
N PHE A 190 -2.06 -13.01 -4.93
CA PHE A 190 -2.86 -13.70 -5.95
C PHE A 190 -2.87 -15.22 -5.72
N ALA A 191 -1.72 -15.84 -5.50
CA ALA A 191 -1.60 -17.28 -5.32
C ALA A 191 -2.34 -17.81 -4.07
N LEU A 192 -2.45 -16.99 -3.02
CA LEU A 192 -3.13 -17.35 -1.77
C LEU A 192 -4.56 -16.81 -1.67
N GLY A 193 -5.09 -16.19 -2.74
CA GLY A 193 -6.46 -15.63 -2.76
C GLY A 193 -6.66 -14.49 -1.77
N ARG A 194 -5.64 -13.68 -1.49
CA ARG A 194 -5.68 -12.54 -0.56
C ARG A 194 -5.76 -11.18 -1.29
N SER A 195 -6.34 -11.20 -2.47
CA SER A 195 -6.60 -9.97 -3.24
C SER A 195 -7.91 -9.30 -2.86
#